data_cc69225124cec2cc74fdc2300cb2eaf3
#
_entry.id   cc69225124cec2cc74fdc2300cb2eaf3
#
_cell.length_a   1.000
_cell.length_b   1.000
_cell.length_c   1.000
_cell.angle_alpha   90.00
_cell.angle_beta   90.00
_cell.angle_gamma   90.00
#
_symmetry.space_group_name_H-M   'P 1'
#
loop_
_entity.id
_entity.type
_entity.pdbx_description
1 polymer ?
#
loop_
_entity_poly.entity_id
_entity_poly.type
_entity_poly.pdbx_seq_one_letter_code
_entity_poly.pdbx_strand_id
1 'polypeptide(L)' 'MFRGRGNSTPSDRERRVIELVAQGLKNKEVADEIGTTEHVIKNYLRTIYDKLGLWNRVELALWYEARRHEGLILAQSH' A
#
# COMPACT_ATOMS: atom_id res chain seq x y z
N MET A 1 -5.81 17.49 -10.70
CA MET A 1 -6.92 16.64 -10.25
C MET A 1 -6.41 15.30 -9.78
N PHE A 2 -6.99 14.79 -8.75
CA PHE A 2 -6.56 13.52 -8.19
C PHE A 2 -7.04 12.36 -9.04
N ARG A 3 -6.22 11.33 -9.10
CA ARG A 3 -6.65 10.03 -9.56
C ARG A 3 -7.31 9.36 -8.36
N GLY A 4 -8.35 8.60 -8.64
CA GLY A 4 -9.06 7.93 -7.58
C GLY A 4 -9.67 8.92 -6.61
N ARG A 5 -9.94 8.47 -5.44
CA ARG A 5 -10.57 9.29 -4.42
C ARG A 5 -9.56 9.68 -3.38
N GLY A 6 -9.30 10.98 -3.27
CA GLY A 6 -8.29 11.48 -2.36
C GLY A 6 -8.53 11.16 -0.91
N ASN A 7 -9.77 10.88 -0.52
CA ASN A 7 -10.11 10.57 0.87
C ASN A 7 -10.36 9.08 1.11
N SER A 8 -10.07 8.23 0.11
CA SER A 8 -10.26 6.80 0.27
C SER A 8 -9.22 6.22 1.21
N THR A 9 -9.66 5.35 2.11
CA THR A 9 -8.77 4.68 3.05
C THR A 9 -8.62 3.23 2.63
N PRO A 10 -7.40 2.71 2.60
CA PRO A 10 -7.21 1.29 2.29
C PRO A 10 -7.88 0.40 3.32
N SER A 11 -8.41 -0.72 2.87
CA SER A 11 -8.93 -1.74 3.78
C SER A 11 -7.76 -2.38 4.53
N ASP A 12 -8.08 -3.15 5.57
CA ASP A 12 -7.03 -3.82 6.35
C ASP A 12 -6.18 -4.74 5.48
N ARG A 13 -6.81 -5.47 4.57
CA ARG A 13 -6.09 -6.35 3.66
C ARG A 13 -5.22 -5.56 2.71
N GLU A 14 -5.73 -4.47 2.18
CA GLU A 14 -4.95 -3.60 1.31
C GLU A 14 -3.75 -3.03 2.05
N ARG A 15 -3.93 -2.62 3.31
CA ARG A 15 -2.82 -2.11 4.11
C ARG A 15 -1.75 -3.17 4.29
N ARG A 16 -2.16 -4.40 4.51
CA ARG A 16 -1.20 -5.51 4.64
C ARG A 16 -0.40 -5.69 3.35
N VAL A 17 -1.09 -5.64 2.20
CA VAL A 17 -0.42 -5.72 0.90
C VAL A 17 0.59 -4.57 0.76
N ILE A 18 0.17 -3.35 1.10
CA ILE A 18 1.04 -2.18 1.00
C ILE A 18 2.29 -2.35 1.86
N GLU A 19 2.13 -2.81 3.09
CA GLU A 19 3.26 -3.02 3.99
C GLU A 19 4.27 -4.00 3.41
N LEU A 20 3.79 -5.12 2.89
CA LEU A 20 4.67 -6.14 2.35
C LEU A 20 5.37 -5.68 1.09
N VAL A 21 4.65 -4.98 0.22
CA VAL A 21 5.25 -4.42 -1.00
C VAL A 21 6.31 -3.37 -0.65
N ALA A 22 6.03 -2.54 0.35
CA ALA A 22 6.97 -1.51 0.80
C ALA A 22 8.24 -2.12 1.39
N GLN A 23 8.14 -3.33 1.94
CA GLN A 23 9.30 -4.06 2.44
C GLN A 23 10.13 -4.69 1.33
N GLY A 24 9.67 -4.62 0.09
CA GLY A 24 10.40 -5.13 -1.04
C GLY A 24 10.02 -6.52 -1.49
N LEU A 25 8.95 -7.08 -0.95
CA LEU A 25 8.50 -8.41 -1.35
C LEU A 25 7.93 -8.38 -2.77
N LYS A 26 8.17 -9.47 -3.48
CA LYS A 26 7.56 -9.65 -4.80
C LYS A 26 6.11 -10.09 -4.64
N ASN A 27 5.33 -9.92 -5.70
CA ASN A 27 3.91 -10.25 -5.65
C ASN A 27 3.65 -11.68 -5.18
N LYS A 28 4.46 -12.63 -5.63
CA LYS A 28 4.29 -14.00 -5.21
C LYS A 28 4.54 -14.16 -3.71
N GLU A 29 5.55 -13.47 -3.21
CA GLU A 29 5.88 -13.53 -1.79
C GLU A 29 4.77 -12.90 -0.95
N VAL A 30 4.21 -11.80 -1.44
CA VAL A 30 3.07 -11.15 -0.78
C VAL A 30 1.88 -12.11 -0.73
N ALA A 31 1.63 -12.77 -1.87
CA ALA A 31 0.54 -13.73 -1.97
C ALA A 31 0.69 -14.87 -0.96
N ASP A 32 1.92 -15.38 -0.83
CA ASP A 32 2.20 -16.45 0.12
C ASP A 32 1.96 -16.00 1.56
N GLU A 33 2.38 -14.79 1.90
CA GLU A 33 2.21 -14.25 3.24
C GLU A 33 0.74 -14.05 3.60
N ILE A 34 -0.06 -13.63 2.64
CA ILE A 34 -1.47 -13.35 2.89
C ILE A 34 -2.33 -14.61 2.77
N GLY A 35 -1.82 -15.60 2.03
CA GLY A 35 -2.57 -16.84 1.80
C GLY A 35 -3.49 -16.74 0.59
N THR A 36 -3.02 -16.12 -0.48
CA THR A 36 -3.79 -15.94 -1.69
C THR A 36 -2.89 -16.20 -2.91
N THR A 37 -3.33 -15.79 -4.09
CA THR A 37 -2.57 -15.99 -5.33
C THR A 37 -1.94 -14.68 -5.80
N GLU A 38 -0.90 -14.82 -6.61
CA GLU A 38 -0.23 -13.67 -7.20
C GLU A 38 -1.20 -12.83 -8.02
N HIS A 39 -2.12 -13.47 -8.71
CA HIS A 39 -3.11 -12.77 -9.52
C HIS A 39 -3.98 -11.86 -8.67
N VAL A 40 -4.40 -12.33 -7.50
CA VAL A 40 -5.19 -11.54 -6.57
C VAL A 40 -4.37 -10.34 -6.07
N ILE A 41 -3.09 -10.54 -5.80
CA ILE A 41 -2.22 -9.44 -5.38
C ILE A 41 -2.12 -8.38 -6.47
N LYS A 42 -1.98 -8.78 -7.73
CA LYS A 42 -1.94 -7.82 -8.83
C LYS A 42 -3.21 -6.98 -8.88
N ASN A 43 -4.35 -7.61 -8.66
CA ASN A 43 -5.63 -6.91 -8.63
C ASN A 43 -5.72 -5.95 -7.46
N TYR A 44 -5.25 -6.36 -6.29
CA TYR A 44 -5.20 -5.47 -5.13
C TYR A 44 -4.33 -4.25 -5.41
N LEU A 45 -3.16 -4.46 -6.00
CA LEU A 45 -2.26 -3.34 -6.29
C LEU A 45 -2.88 -2.36 -7.27
N ARG A 46 -3.56 -2.87 -8.29
CA ARG A 46 -4.24 -1.99 -9.25
C ARG A 46 -5.26 -1.10 -8.54
N THR A 47 -6.06 -1.70 -7.65
CA THR A 47 -7.06 -0.98 -6.88
C THR A 47 -6.40 0.03 -5.95
N ILE A 48 -5.32 -0.37 -5.29
CA ILE A 48 -4.58 0.49 -4.37
C ILE A 48 -4.01 1.70 -5.11
N TYR A 49 -3.37 1.48 -6.25
CA TYR A 49 -2.82 2.57 -7.05
C TYR A 49 -3.91 3.55 -7.44
N ASP A 50 -5.07 3.03 -7.83
CA ASP A 50 -6.17 3.88 -8.24
C ASP A 50 -6.73 4.68 -7.06
N LYS A 51 -6.93 4.03 -5.92
CA LYS A 51 -7.46 4.69 -4.72
C LYS A 51 -6.54 5.80 -4.21
N LEU A 52 -5.25 5.55 -4.23
CA LEU A 52 -4.26 6.47 -3.66
C LEU A 52 -3.69 7.44 -4.69
N GLY A 53 -4.04 7.28 -5.95
CA GLY A 53 -3.55 8.17 -7.01
C GLY A 53 -2.08 7.94 -7.34
N LEU A 54 -1.63 6.70 -7.25
CA LEU A 54 -0.25 6.34 -7.48
C LEU A 54 -0.09 5.64 -8.84
N TRP A 55 1.12 5.73 -9.39
CA TRP A 55 1.39 5.20 -10.72
C TRP A 55 2.14 3.88 -10.71
N ASN A 56 2.92 3.62 -9.66
CA ASN A 56 3.78 2.44 -9.67
C ASN A 56 4.18 2.07 -8.25
N ARG A 57 4.96 1.01 -8.18
CA ARG A 57 5.39 0.40 -6.95
C ARG A 57 6.31 1.29 -6.12
N VAL A 58 7.15 2.05 -6.81
CA VAL A 58 8.08 2.97 -6.15
C VAL A 58 7.29 4.07 -5.43
N GLU A 59 6.29 4.62 -6.10
CA GLU A 59 5.44 5.64 -5.48
C GLU A 59 4.69 5.08 -4.29
N LEU A 60 4.25 3.83 -4.38
CA LEU A 60 3.55 3.19 -3.27
C LEU A 60 4.46 3.08 -2.05
N ALA A 61 5.70 2.66 -2.26
CA ALA A 61 6.66 2.55 -1.16
C ALA A 61 6.94 3.90 -0.53
N LEU A 62 7.09 4.94 -1.35
CA LEU A 62 7.31 6.29 -0.85
C LEU A 62 6.10 6.80 -0.08
N TRP A 63 4.90 6.51 -0.58
CA TRP A 63 3.66 6.87 0.10
C TRP A 63 3.60 6.22 1.48
N TYR A 64 3.93 4.94 1.54
CA TYR A 64 3.90 4.19 2.80
C TYR A 64 4.91 4.75 3.80
N GLU A 65 6.13 5.04 3.34
CA GLU A 65 7.17 5.59 4.21
C GLU A 65 6.77 6.96 4.76
N ALA A 66 6.18 7.79 3.93
CA ALA A 66 5.71 9.11 4.39
C ALA A 66 4.64 8.97 5.46
N ARG A 67 3.70 8.05 5.26
CA ARG A 67 2.63 7.83 6.24
C ARG A 67 3.17 7.26 7.53
N ARG A 68 4.08 6.31 7.44
CA ARG A 68 4.70 5.71 8.61
C ARG A 68 5.46 6.77 9.41
N HIS A 69 6.19 7.62 8.71
CA HIS A 69 6.96 8.68 9.34
C HIS A 69 6.05 9.68 10.05
N GLU A 70 4.97 10.07 9.40
CA GLU A 70 3.98 10.97 10.01
C GLU A 70 3.40 10.38 11.29
N GLY A 71 3.07 9.08 11.24
CA GLY A 71 2.54 8.38 12.41
C GLY A 71 3.51 8.40 13.57
N LEU A 72 4.81 8.21 13.30
CA LEU A 72 5.84 8.24 14.31
C LEU A 72 5.99 9.63 14.92
N ILE A 73 5.96 10.66 14.08
CA ILE A 73 6.06 12.05 14.54
C ILE A 73 4.89 12.38 15.43
N LEU A 74 3.67 12.04 15.01
CA LEU A 74 2.48 12.31 15.79
C LEU A 74 2.50 11.58 17.13
N ALA A 75 2.98 10.35 17.13
CA ALA A 75 3.09 9.58 18.36
C ALA A 75 4.08 10.20 19.32
N GLN A 76 5.14 10.81 18.80
CA GLN A 76 6.17 11.44 19.62
C GLN A 76 5.78 12.82 20.14
N SER A 77 4.81 13.46 19.51
CA SER A 77 4.41 14.80 19.92
C SER A 77 3.50 14.79 21.13
N HIS A 78 3.18 13.65 21.65
CA HIS A 78 2.46 13.52 22.90
C HIS A 78 3.45 13.27 24.03
#